data_988976cbb5616867c4d081050b257cb5
#
_entry.id   988976cbb5616867c4d081050b257cb5
#
_cell.length_a   1.000
_cell.length_b   1.000
_cell.length_c   1.000
_cell.angle_alpha   90.00
_cell.angle_beta   90.00
_cell.angle_gamma   90.00
#
_symmetry.space_group_name_H-M   'P 1'
#
loop_
_entity.id
_entity.type
_entity.pdbx_description
1 polymer ?
#
loop_
_entity_poly.entity_id
_entity_poly.type
_entity_poly.pdbx_seq_one_letter_code
_entity_poly.pdbx_strand_id
1 'polypeptide(L)'
;MRGTDEGRGIVSDGSLGRSPNPALAAAMRSYQIALDVFDDAVANKLGLNRTDFRCVDILDQHQPMTAGALAQATRLTSGAITFALDRLERAGFVRRIRDETDRRRVLVEL
;
A
#
# COMPACT_ATOMS: atom_id res chain seq x y z
N MET A 1 -1.39 9.75 36.43
CA MET A 1 -0.91 9.95 36.01
C MET A 1 -0.75 10.18 35.54
N ARG A 2 -0.89 10.01 35.61
CA ARG A 2 -0.63 10.22 34.92
C ARG A 2 -0.04 9.91 34.44
N GLY A 3 -0.11 9.60 34.63
CA GLY A 3 0.64 9.47 34.08
C GLY A 3 0.45 8.91 33.11
N THR A 4 -0.33 8.58 33.05
CA THR A 4 -0.42 8.22 32.09
C THR A 4 -0.53 8.77 31.11
N ASP A 5 -0.60 9.29 31.09
CA ASP A 5 -0.55 9.80 30.05
C ASP A 5 0.58 10.01 29.65
N GLU A 6 1.05 9.77 30.24
CA GLU A 6 2.07 9.85 29.89
C GLU A 6 2.55 9.25 28.93
N GLY A 7 2.61 8.53 28.74
CA GLY A 7 3.29 8.01 27.74
C GLY A 7 2.63 7.99 26.53
N ARG A 8 1.43 8.17 26.40
CA ARG A 8 0.91 8.02 25.23
C ARG A 8 1.03 9.05 24.34
N GLY A 9 1.06 10.08 24.67
CA GLY A 9 1.02 11.11 23.74
C GLY A 9 2.13 11.22 22.82
N ILE A 10 3.06 10.47 22.99
CA ILE A 10 4.12 10.62 22.24
C ILE A 10 3.96 10.56 20.84
N VAL A 11 3.16 9.78 20.34
CA VAL A 11 3.15 9.58 18.97
C VAL A 11 2.47 10.60 18.19
N SER A 12 1.50 11.20 18.75
CA SER A 12 0.61 12.02 17.96
C SER A 12 1.16 13.36 17.55
N ASP A 13 2.26 13.77 18.11
CA ASP A 13 2.77 15.09 17.80
C ASP A 13 3.84 15.08 16.71
N GLY A 14 3.98 13.99 16.01
CA GLY A 14 4.98 13.94 14.97
C GLY A 14 6.37 13.71 15.45
N SER A 15 6.53 13.38 16.71
CA SER A 15 7.85 13.18 17.25
C SER A 15 8.55 11.95 16.70
N LEU A 16 7.87 11.13 15.94
CA LEU A 16 8.48 9.96 15.34
C LEU A 16 9.70 10.31 14.49
N GLY A 17 9.71 11.50 13.90
CA GLY A 17 10.85 11.91 13.11
C GLY A 17 11.98 12.49 13.94
N ARG A 18 11.78 12.61 15.25
CA ARG A 18 12.75 13.23 16.11
C ARG A 18 13.03 12.38 17.32
N SER A 19 13.50 11.20 17.09
CA SER A 19 13.83 10.31 18.17
C SER A 19 14.85 10.94 19.10
N PRO A 20 14.70 10.81 20.42
CA PRO A 20 15.70 11.32 21.36
C PRO A 20 16.98 10.51 21.32
N ASN A 21 16.98 9.36 20.66
CA ASN A 21 18.16 8.52 20.55
C ASN A 21 18.66 8.54 19.11
N PRO A 22 19.75 9.26 18.83
CA PRO A 22 20.26 9.35 17.46
C PRO A 22 20.66 8.00 16.88
N ALA A 23 21.17 7.10 17.70
CA ALA A 23 21.57 5.79 17.21
C ALA A 23 20.36 4.98 16.77
N LEU A 24 19.27 5.04 17.52
CA LEU A 24 18.05 4.38 17.14
C LEU A 24 17.47 4.97 15.87
N ALA A 25 17.44 6.29 15.76
CA ALA A 25 16.94 6.94 14.56
C ALA A 25 17.74 6.55 13.33
N ALA A 26 19.06 6.49 13.46
CA ALA A 26 19.93 6.07 12.36
C ALA A 26 19.66 4.63 11.96
N ALA A 27 19.48 3.75 12.95
CA ALA A 27 19.20 2.35 12.69
C ALA A 27 17.85 2.20 11.97
N MET A 28 16.86 2.96 12.37
CA MET A 28 15.55 2.91 11.74
C MET A 28 15.60 3.39 10.29
N ARG A 29 16.38 4.45 10.02
CA ARG A 29 16.56 4.92 8.65
C ARG A 29 17.26 3.89 7.80
N SER A 30 18.30 3.26 8.33
CA SER A 30 19.02 2.21 7.58
C SER A 30 18.12 1.03 7.27
N TYR A 31 17.31 0.63 8.23
CA TYR A 31 16.36 -0.46 8.03
C TYR A 31 15.35 -0.12 6.94
N GLN A 32 14.81 1.12 6.97
CA GLN A 32 13.85 1.55 5.98
C GLN A 32 14.47 1.58 4.58
N ILE A 33 15.71 2.06 4.47
CA ILE A 33 16.41 2.08 3.20
C ILE A 33 16.61 0.66 2.67
N ALA A 34 16.99 -0.26 3.56
CA ALA A 34 17.18 -1.65 3.16
C ALA A 34 15.89 -2.29 2.67
N LEU A 35 14.78 -2.01 3.35
CA LEU A 35 13.47 -2.50 2.90
C LEU A 35 13.11 -1.92 1.53
N ASP A 36 13.36 -0.64 1.33
CA ASP A 36 13.06 0.01 0.05
C ASP A 36 13.86 -0.60 -1.09
N VAL A 37 15.15 -0.86 -0.86
CA VAL A 37 16.00 -1.49 -1.87
C VAL A 37 15.50 -2.89 -2.19
N PHE A 38 15.12 -3.65 -1.18
CA PHE A 38 14.59 -4.99 -1.39
C PHE A 38 13.28 -4.96 -2.17
N ASP A 39 12.39 -4.06 -1.81
CA ASP A 39 11.10 -3.93 -2.50
C ASP A 39 11.29 -3.55 -3.97
N ASP A 40 12.22 -2.64 -4.25
CA ASP A 40 12.51 -2.23 -5.61
C ASP A 40 13.08 -3.40 -6.43
N ALA A 41 13.95 -4.20 -5.83
CA ALA A 41 14.51 -5.36 -6.51
C ALA A 41 13.44 -6.38 -6.86
N VAL A 42 12.53 -6.65 -5.94
CA VAL A 42 11.42 -7.57 -6.17
C VAL A 42 10.49 -7.01 -7.25
N ALA A 43 10.18 -5.72 -7.15
CA ALA A 43 9.31 -5.06 -8.12
C ALA A 43 9.90 -5.13 -9.53
N ASN A 44 11.19 -4.86 -9.65
CA ASN A 44 11.86 -4.92 -10.95
C ASN A 44 11.82 -6.32 -11.53
N LYS A 45 12.02 -7.32 -10.71
CA LYS A 45 12.01 -8.70 -11.18
C LYS A 45 10.64 -9.13 -11.68
N LEU A 46 9.58 -8.64 -11.04
CA LEU A 46 8.21 -8.97 -11.41
C LEU A 46 7.61 -8.01 -12.42
N GLY A 47 8.29 -6.93 -12.76
CA GLY A 47 7.76 -5.92 -13.66
C GLY A 47 6.69 -5.05 -13.02
N LEU A 48 6.73 -4.93 -11.69
CA LEU A 48 5.76 -4.16 -10.92
C LEU A 48 6.47 -3.05 -10.19
N ASN A 49 5.70 -2.07 -9.71
CA ASN A 49 6.25 -1.00 -8.90
C ASN A 49 5.58 -1.00 -7.53
N ARG A 50 5.98 -0.07 -6.65
CA ARG A 50 5.43 -0.02 -5.30
C ARG A 50 3.94 0.22 -5.27
N THR A 51 3.45 1.04 -6.18
CA THR A 51 2.03 1.32 -6.29
C THR A 51 1.27 0.05 -6.61
N ASP A 52 1.81 -0.77 -7.49
CA ASP A 52 1.19 -2.04 -7.85
C ASP A 52 1.11 -2.97 -6.63
N PHE A 53 2.19 -3.06 -5.86
CA PHE A 53 2.17 -3.87 -4.64
C PHE A 53 1.18 -3.36 -3.61
N ARG A 54 1.04 -2.04 -3.52
CA ARG A 54 0.06 -1.46 -2.61
C ARG A 54 -1.35 -1.84 -3.01
N CYS A 55 -1.63 -1.88 -4.30
CA CYS A 55 -2.93 -2.33 -4.78
C CYS A 55 -3.18 -3.78 -4.40
N VAL A 56 -2.17 -4.64 -4.56
CA VAL A 56 -2.29 -6.04 -4.18
C VAL A 56 -2.57 -6.19 -2.69
N ASP A 57 -1.88 -5.42 -1.86
CA ASP A 57 -2.06 -5.48 -0.43
C ASP A 57 -3.49 -5.10 -0.02
N ILE A 58 -4.00 -4.03 -0.62
CA ILE A 58 -5.36 -3.59 -0.32
C ILE A 58 -6.38 -4.61 -0.81
N LEU A 59 -6.18 -5.16 -2.00
CA LEU A 59 -7.06 -6.20 -2.51
C LEU A 59 -7.05 -7.44 -1.62
N ASP A 60 -5.89 -7.83 -1.14
CA ASP A 60 -5.78 -8.98 -0.25
C ASP A 60 -6.67 -8.83 0.99
N GLN A 61 -6.79 -7.60 1.48
CA GLN A 61 -7.57 -7.34 2.68
C GLN A 61 -9.06 -7.13 2.40
N HIS A 62 -9.42 -6.66 1.22
CA HIS A 62 -10.77 -6.18 0.94
C HIS A 62 -11.41 -6.70 -0.34
N GLN A 63 -10.81 -7.64 -1.02
CA GLN A 63 -11.35 -8.12 -2.28
C GLN A 63 -12.68 -8.84 -2.14
N PRO A 64 -13.52 -8.79 -3.15
CA PRO A 64 -13.31 -8.08 -4.40
C PRO A 64 -13.66 -6.60 -4.26
N MET A 65 -13.04 -5.76 -5.09
CA MET A 65 -13.27 -4.33 -5.05
C MET A 65 -13.49 -3.81 -6.46
N THR A 66 -14.23 -2.71 -6.58
CA THR A 66 -14.26 -2.01 -7.86
C THR A 66 -12.97 -1.23 -8.04
N ALA A 67 -12.64 -0.92 -9.29
CA ALA A 67 -11.48 -0.08 -9.56
C ALA A 67 -11.60 1.29 -8.89
N GLY A 68 -12.83 1.83 -8.83
CA GLY A 68 -13.06 3.11 -8.17
C GLY A 68 -12.79 3.04 -6.68
N ALA A 69 -13.23 1.98 -6.00
CA ALA A 69 -12.97 1.81 -4.58
C ALA A 69 -11.46 1.66 -4.34
N LEU A 70 -10.78 0.93 -5.20
CA LEU A 70 -9.34 0.74 -5.08
C LEU A 70 -8.61 2.07 -5.31
N ALA A 71 -9.07 2.87 -6.26
CA ALA A 71 -8.49 4.19 -6.50
C ALA A 71 -8.62 5.08 -5.27
N GLN A 72 -9.78 5.07 -4.63
CA GLN A 72 -9.98 5.83 -3.41
C GLN A 72 -9.07 5.34 -2.28
N ALA A 73 -8.97 4.05 -2.11
CA ALA A 73 -8.15 3.47 -1.05
C ALA A 73 -6.67 3.77 -1.23
N THR A 74 -6.21 3.84 -2.47
CA THR A 74 -4.81 4.13 -2.78
C THR A 74 -4.54 5.60 -3.00
N ARG A 75 -5.59 6.42 -3.09
CA ARG A 75 -5.51 7.84 -3.43
C ARG A 75 -4.90 8.09 -4.80
N LEU A 76 -5.18 7.19 -5.72
CA LEU A 76 -4.75 7.33 -7.10
C LEU A 76 -5.90 7.82 -7.97
N THR A 77 -5.54 8.42 -9.10
CA THR A 77 -6.54 8.79 -10.09
C THR A 77 -7.07 7.54 -10.77
N SER A 78 -8.22 7.66 -11.43
CA SER A 78 -8.80 6.55 -12.16
C SER A 78 -7.87 6.06 -13.28
N GLY A 79 -7.16 6.99 -13.94
CA GLY A 79 -6.20 6.60 -14.96
C GLY A 79 -5.03 5.82 -14.39
N ALA A 80 -4.49 6.28 -13.26
CA ALA A 80 -3.37 5.60 -12.62
C ALA A 80 -3.76 4.19 -12.15
N ILE A 81 -4.97 4.05 -11.62
CA ILE A 81 -5.44 2.74 -11.18
C ILE A 81 -5.66 1.82 -12.38
N THR A 82 -6.16 2.33 -13.48
CA THR A 82 -6.34 1.52 -14.68
C THR A 82 -5.01 0.98 -15.19
N PHE A 83 -3.98 1.82 -15.23
CA PHE A 83 -2.66 1.37 -15.64
C PHE A 83 -2.08 0.32 -14.68
N ALA A 84 -2.24 0.54 -13.38
CA ALA A 84 -1.77 -0.41 -12.38
C ALA A 84 -2.47 -1.76 -12.52
N LEU A 85 -3.78 -1.74 -12.70
CA LEU A 85 -4.55 -2.98 -12.85
C LEU A 85 -4.21 -3.70 -14.14
N ASP A 86 -3.92 -2.97 -15.21
CA ASP A 86 -3.50 -3.59 -16.46
C ASP A 86 -2.17 -4.32 -16.28
N ARG A 87 -1.22 -3.71 -15.56
CA ARG A 87 0.05 -4.36 -15.29
C ARG A 87 -0.13 -5.60 -14.44
N LEU A 88 -0.95 -5.49 -13.38
CA LEU A 88 -1.19 -6.60 -12.46
C LEU A 88 -1.92 -7.74 -13.15
N GLU A 89 -2.85 -7.42 -14.02
CA GLU A 89 -3.57 -8.45 -14.76
C GLU A 89 -2.65 -9.17 -15.73
N ARG A 90 -1.81 -8.44 -16.45
CA ARG A 90 -0.86 -9.05 -17.37
C ARG A 90 0.13 -9.94 -16.64
N ALA A 91 0.50 -9.56 -15.42
CA ALA A 91 1.42 -10.35 -14.62
C ALA A 91 0.74 -11.53 -13.94
N GLY A 92 -0.58 -11.64 -14.02
CA GLY A 92 -1.31 -12.76 -13.45
C GLY A 92 -1.65 -12.60 -11.97
N PHE A 93 -1.52 -11.40 -11.42
CA PHE A 93 -1.79 -11.19 -10.00
C PHE A 93 -3.24 -10.82 -9.71
N VAL A 94 -3.94 -10.22 -10.67
CA VAL A 94 -5.34 -9.86 -10.48
C VAL A 94 -6.15 -10.27 -11.69
N ARG A 95 -7.45 -10.37 -11.50
CA ARG A 95 -8.39 -10.54 -12.61
C ARG A 95 -9.57 -9.63 -12.39
N ARG A 96 -10.20 -9.24 -13.50
CA ARG A 96 -11.41 -8.45 -13.46
C ARG A 96 -12.57 -9.38 -13.72
N ILE A 97 -13.60 -9.26 -12.90
CA ILE A 97 -14.81 -10.06 -13.03
C ILE A 97 -16.01 -9.14 -13.06
N ARG A 98 -17.06 -9.57 -13.74
CA ARG A 98 -18.28 -8.78 -13.78
C ARG A 98 -19.12 -9.11 -12.56
N ASP A 99 -19.69 -8.06 -11.95
CA ASP A 99 -20.55 -8.23 -10.81
C ASP A 99 -21.85 -8.91 -11.26
N GLU A 100 -22.20 -10.01 -10.64
CA GLU A 100 -23.40 -10.76 -11.02
C GLU A 100 -24.68 -10.03 -10.71
N THR A 101 -24.67 -9.21 -9.68
CA THR A 101 -25.87 -8.47 -9.29
C THR A 101 -26.03 -7.15 -10.05
N ASP A 102 -24.91 -6.55 -10.47
CA ASP A 102 -24.95 -5.32 -11.27
C ASP A 102 -23.91 -5.45 -12.38
N ARG A 103 -24.37 -5.84 -13.56
CA ARG A 103 -23.48 -6.11 -14.67
C ARG A 103 -22.72 -4.92 -15.19
N ARG A 104 -23.08 -3.73 -14.76
CA ARG A 104 -22.34 -2.53 -15.12
C ARG A 104 -21.09 -2.36 -14.28
N ARG A 105 -20.98 -3.11 -13.19
CA ARG A 105 -19.83 -3.02 -12.32
C ARG A 105 -18.83 -4.09 -12.66
N VAL A 106 -17.55 -3.73 -12.60
CA VAL A 106 -16.45 -4.67 -12.76
C VAL A 106 -15.71 -4.73 -11.43
N LEU A 107 -15.53 -5.93 -10.92
CA LEU A 107 -14.82 -6.15 -9.68
C LEU A 107 -13.42 -6.66 -9.97
N VAL A 108 -12.51 -6.37 -9.07
CA VAL A 108 -11.12 -6.79 -9.17
C VAL A 108 -10.81 -7.69 -7.99
N GLU A 109 -10.15 -8.79 -8.24
CA GLU A 109 -9.73 -9.71 -7.18
C GLU A 109 -8.39 -10.36 -7.53
N LEU A 110 -7.75 -10.87 -6.52
CA LEU A 110 -6.49 -11.58 -6.69
C LEU A 110 -6.72 -12.99 -7.24
#